data_b956f90e60719af66fea79ed499a76fb
#
_entry.id   b956f90e60719af66fea79ed499a76fb
#
_cell.length_a   1.000
_cell.length_b   1.000
_cell.length_c   1.000
_cell.angle_alpha   90.00
_cell.angle_beta   90.00
_cell.angle_gamma   90.00
#
_symmetry.space_group_name_H-M   'P 1'
#
loop_
_entity.id
_entity.type
_entity.pdbx_description
1 polymer ?
#
loop_
_entity_poly.entity_id
_entity_poly.type
_entity_poly.pdbx_seq_one_letter_code
_entity_poly.pdbx_strand_id
1 'polypeptide(L)'
;MHSDPRPLKAFGFKDAQEVLDTVLDPGHKIEFIRIVFPDILGRPMDFAIPASELKDTFRDGKGFDGSSIEGFVRIEESDLVIKPDPATFRVFPWTYRGFAEEAVWREGLMFGDILTPEGKPYEGDSRYILKRTLAMARREFDIDDIKCGPELEFFIFPDDRTPRPTDEGGYFFSGCHGEVRKEIQLLLHRMGIETEYDHHEAANGQHEIDLAFLSALDMADTAMIFRYMVKKVARMHGLYATFMPKPINGQNGSGMHVHQSLWREGKNLFFDPDHPYRLSETARNYLAGLMAHAREISAVCNQWTNSYKRLIEGYEAPVYIAWGQRNRSAYIRVPEYQPGKERATRIELRSPDPACNIYLAFAAMFTAGLAGIRDKEPLPDPVEENIYRMSNSRQKKHEIRTLPRDLEEALRIMEKSGLIRETLGEHLFDGFLANKRRELAEYANNVPGEYDKQVSDYEVRAYLPFL
;
A
#
# COMPACT_ATOMS: atom_id res chain seq x y z
N MET A 1 -2.61 44.43 6.42
CA MET A 1 -3.14 43.37 7.31
C MET A 1 -3.39 42.16 6.43
N HIS A 2 -2.46 41.20 6.40
CA HIS A 2 -2.68 39.97 5.65
C HIS A 2 -3.51 39.05 6.52
N SER A 3 -4.79 38.91 6.18
CA SER A 3 -5.65 37.93 6.82
C SER A 3 -5.11 36.51 6.48
N ASP A 4 -4.94 35.67 7.50
CA ASP A 4 -4.72 34.25 7.29
C ASP A 4 -5.81 33.71 6.35
N PRO A 5 -5.49 32.67 5.54
CA PRO A 5 -6.48 32.07 4.68
C PRO A 5 -7.71 31.65 5.49
N ARG A 6 -8.90 31.90 4.97
CA ARG A 6 -10.14 31.51 5.66
C ARG A 6 -10.14 30.00 5.95
N PRO A 7 -10.74 29.58 7.08
CA PRO A 7 -11.03 28.17 7.28
C PRO A 7 -11.77 27.61 6.07
N LEU A 8 -11.39 26.42 5.61
CA LEU A 8 -12.04 25.77 4.47
C LEU A 8 -12.27 24.29 4.75
N LYS A 9 -13.23 23.73 4.03
CA LYS A 9 -13.41 22.29 3.91
C LYS A 9 -12.18 21.72 3.20
N ALA A 10 -11.47 20.82 3.83
CA ALA A 10 -10.22 20.27 3.30
C ALA A 10 -10.38 18.92 2.59
N PHE A 11 -11.57 18.28 2.68
CA PHE A 11 -11.86 16.96 2.13
C PHE A 11 -13.37 16.70 2.03
N GLY A 12 -13.75 15.56 1.44
CA GLY A 12 -15.16 15.09 1.36
C GLY A 12 -16.01 15.92 0.39
N PHE A 13 -15.43 16.30 -0.74
CA PHE A 13 -16.10 17.02 -1.82
C PHE A 13 -16.99 16.05 -2.61
N LYS A 14 -18.15 16.54 -3.05
CA LYS A 14 -19.16 15.71 -3.72
C LYS A 14 -18.91 15.54 -5.20
N ASP A 15 -18.45 16.61 -5.85
CA ASP A 15 -18.28 16.66 -7.28
C ASP A 15 -17.28 17.76 -7.70
N ALA A 16 -17.01 17.81 -9.00
CA ALA A 16 -16.07 18.77 -9.59
C ALA A 16 -16.50 20.23 -9.38
N GLN A 17 -17.82 20.51 -9.30
CA GLN A 17 -18.30 21.89 -9.11
C GLN A 17 -17.99 22.40 -7.71
N GLU A 18 -18.22 21.57 -6.67
CA GLU A 18 -17.89 21.92 -5.29
C GLU A 18 -16.37 22.14 -5.11
N VAL A 19 -15.55 21.33 -5.78
CA VAL A 19 -14.08 21.54 -5.81
C VAL A 19 -13.73 22.85 -6.47
N LEU A 20 -14.31 23.15 -7.65
CA LEU A 20 -14.06 24.42 -8.36
C LEU A 20 -14.47 25.63 -7.54
N ASP A 21 -15.65 25.61 -6.92
CA ASP A 21 -16.13 26.71 -6.10
C ASP A 21 -15.18 26.98 -4.91
N THR A 22 -14.61 25.90 -4.35
CA THR A 22 -13.66 26.02 -3.25
C THR A 22 -12.30 26.52 -3.71
N VAL A 23 -11.79 25.99 -4.82
CA VAL A 23 -10.44 26.34 -5.34
C VAL A 23 -10.40 27.75 -5.87
N LEU A 24 -11.46 28.20 -6.56
CA LEU A 24 -11.52 29.52 -7.19
C LEU A 24 -11.96 30.63 -6.22
N ASP A 25 -12.33 30.33 -4.98
CA ASP A 25 -12.57 31.36 -3.96
C ASP A 25 -11.23 32.00 -3.51
N PRO A 26 -10.98 33.30 -3.82
CA PRO A 26 -9.71 33.95 -3.50
C PRO A 26 -9.39 33.96 -1.99
N GLY A 27 -10.42 33.86 -1.13
CA GLY A 27 -10.25 33.81 0.32
C GLY A 27 -9.60 32.53 0.81
N HIS A 28 -9.63 31.44 0.05
CA HIS A 28 -8.98 30.18 0.37
C HIS A 28 -7.52 30.16 -0.03
N LYS A 29 -7.09 31.01 -0.97
CA LYS A 29 -5.69 31.13 -1.43
C LYS A 29 -5.11 29.81 -1.94
N ILE A 30 -5.91 28.99 -2.61
CA ILE A 30 -5.43 27.79 -3.28
C ILE A 30 -4.94 28.20 -4.65
N GLU A 31 -3.62 28.19 -4.84
CA GLU A 31 -2.99 28.67 -6.09
C GLU A 31 -2.59 27.51 -7.01
N PHE A 32 -2.32 26.34 -6.44
CA PHE A 32 -1.88 25.17 -7.19
C PHE A 32 -2.67 23.92 -6.79
N ILE A 33 -2.85 23.06 -7.78
CA ILE A 33 -3.43 21.72 -7.60
C ILE A 33 -2.41 20.69 -8.07
N ARG A 34 -1.96 19.87 -7.14
CA ARG A 34 -1.11 18.72 -7.40
C ARG A 34 -1.95 17.55 -7.89
N ILE A 35 -1.66 17.06 -9.07
CA ILE A 35 -2.30 15.87 -9.64
C ILE A 35 -1.33 14.70 -9.46
N VAL A 36 -1.77 13.69 -8.71
CA VAL A 36 -0.95 12.54 -8.30
C VAL A 36 -1.41 11.29 -9.03
N PHE A 37 -0.46 10.44 -9.41
CA PHE A 37 -0.69 9.12 -9.98
C PHE A 37 0.45 8.17 -9.59
N PRO A 38 0.21 6.85 -9.48
CA PRO A 38 1.27 5.88 -9.25
C PRO A 38 1.99 5.54 -10.55
N ASP A 39 3.31 5.33 -10.47
CA ASP A 39 3.99 4.57 -11.51
C ASP A 39 3.80 3.05 -11.30
N ILE A 40 4.33 2.23 -12.21
CA ILE A 40 4.23 0.77 -12.15
C ILE A 40 4.85 0.17 -10.88
N LEU A 41 5.78 0.87 -10.24
CA LEU A 41 6.42 0.46 -8.99
C LEU A 41 5.69 0.98 -7.74
N GLY A 42 4.60 1.74 -7.91
CA GLY A 42 3.83 2.34 -6.81
C GLY A 42 4.48 3.59 -6.21
N ARG A 43 5.39 4.24 -6.94
CA ARG A 43 5.92 5.53 -6.53
C ARG A 43 4.90 6.62 -6.83
N PRO A 44 4.74 7.61 -5.93
CA PRO A 44 3.92 8.77 -6.25
C PRO A 44 4.65 9.64 -7.29
N MET A 45 4.03 9.77 -8.45
CA MET A 45 4.38 10.74 -9.48
C MET A 45 3.40 11.89 -9.41
N ASP A 46 3.86 13.11 -9.62
CA ASP A 46 2.97 14.26 -9.60
C ASP A 46 3.45 15.38 -10.51
N PHE A 47 2.51 16.23 -10.87
CA PHE A 47 2.76 17.59 -11.36
C PHE A 47 1.70 18.54 -10.83
N ALA A 48 1.99 19.83 -10.79
CA ALA A 48 1.05 20.85 -10.33
C ALA A 48 0.54 21.70 -11.49
N ILE A 49 -0.75 22.01 -11.45
CA ILE A 49 -1.37 23.01 -12.35
C ILE A 49 -1.76 24.25 -11.54
N PRO A 50 -1.75 25.45 -12.14
CA PRO A 50 -2.38 26.62 -11.51
C PRO A 50 -3.87 26.37 -11.27
N ALA A 51 -4.42 26.92 -10.20
CA ALA A 51 -5.84 26.77 -9.85
C ALA A 51 -6.78 27.23 -10.99
N SER A 52 -6.35 28.24 -11.78
CA SER A 52 -7.10 28.73 -12.95
C SER A 52 -7.29 27.70 -14.05
N GLU A 53 -6.39 26.71 -14.18
CA GLU A 53 -6.44 25.65 -15.20
C GLU A 53 -7.39 24.51 -14.81
N LEU A 54 -7.84 24.45 -13.55
CA LEU A 54 -8.55 23.29 -13.00
C LEU A 54 -9.87 23.01 -13.75
N LYS A 55 -10.61 24.07 -14.12
CA LYS A 55 -11.88 23.92 -14.86
C LYS A 55 -11.70 23.21 -16.19
N ASP A 56 -10.70 23.63 -16.96
CA ASP A 56 -10.39 23.02 -18.25
C ASP A 56 -9.83 21.61 -18.07
N THR A 57 -9.01 21.41 -17.04
CA THR A 57 -8.47 20.08 -16.71
C THR A 57 -9.57 19.09 -16.33
N PHE A 58 -10.63 19.50 -15.63
CA PHE A 58 -11.77 18.62 -15.37
C PHE A 58 -12.54 18.26 -16.65
N ARG A 59 -12.67 19.21 -17.59
CA ARG A 59 -13.38 18.99 -18.85
C ARG A 59 -12.58 18.08 -19.79
N ASP A 60 -11.34 18.43 -20.05
CA ASP A 60 -10.54 17.89 -21.16
C ASP A 60 -9.45 16.90 -20.68
N GLY A 61 -9.11 16.88 -19.39
CA GLY A 61 -7.91 16.27 -18.86
C GLY A 61 -6.66 17.14 -19.08
N LYS A 62 -5.50 16.65 -18.66
CA LYS A 62 -4.19 17.29 -18.88
C LYS A 62 -3.24 16.30 -19.53
N GLY A 63 -2.71 16.67 -20.68
CA GLY A 63 -1.69 15.88 -21.39
C GLY A 63 -0.37 15.88 -20.61
N PHE A 64 0.31 14.75 -20.58
CA PHE A 64 1.62 14.60 -19.95
C PHE A 64 2.42 13.45 -20.62
N ASP A 65 3.74 13.41 -20.35
CA ASP A 65 4.64 12.36 -20.84
C ASP A 65 4.42 11.05 -20.07
N GLY A 66 3.77 10.08 -20.72
CA GLY A 66 3.45 8.77 -20.16
C GLY A 66 4.67 7.88 -19.89
N SER A 67 5.86 8.20 -20.42
CA SER A 67 7.07 7.44 -20.13
C SER A 67 7.44 7.41 -18.65
N SER A 68 6.91 8.35 -17.87
CA SER A 68 7.11 8.43 -16.41
C SER A 68 6.42 7.31 -15.63
N ILE A 69 5.43 6.62 -16.23
CA ILE A 69 4.64 5.58 -15.56
C ILE A 69 5.35 4.23 -15.59
N GLU A 70 6.15 3.96 -16.60
CA GLU A 70 6.75 2.65 -16.91
C GLU A 70 7.93 2.27 -15.98
N GLY A 71 8.19 3.04 -14.95
CA GLY A 71 9.24 2.77 -13.98
C GLY A 71 10.65 3.00 -14.56
N PHE A 72 11.49 1.97 -14.51
CA PHE A 72 12.87 2.02 -15.01
C PHE A 72 13.01 1.62 -16.49
N VAL A 73 11.95 1.06 -17.07
CA VAL A 73 11.90 0.63 -18.47
C VAL A 73 11.03 1.63 -19.22
N ARG A 74 11.67 2.56 -19.93
CA ARG A 74 10.95 3.55 -20.74
C ARG A 74 10.46 2.91 -22.03
N ILE A 75 9.20 3.14 -22.37
CA ILE A 75 8.65 2.88 -23.71
C ILE A 75 8.81 4.18 -24.52
N GLU A 76 9.22 4.04 -25.77
CA GLU A 76 9.32 5.16 -26.71
C GLU A 76 7.91 5.70 -26.97
N GLU A 77 7.64 6.92 -26.51
CA GLU A 77 6.47 7.74 -26.72
C GLU A 77 5.14 7.23 -26.13
N SER A 78 4.57 8.02 -25.25
CA SER A 78 3.11 8.08 -25.18
C SER A 78 2.68 9.42 -24.60
N ASP A 79 2.09 10.27 -25.42
CA ASP A 79 1.24 11.33 -24.95
C ASP A 79 0.02 10.69 -24.27
N LEU A 80 -0.03 10.77 -22.95
CA LEU A 80 -1.17 10.31 -22.17
C LEU A 80 -1.94 11.51 -21.60
N VAL A 81 -3.18 11.27 -21.22
CA VAL A 81 -4.04 12.28 -20.60
C VAL A 81 -4.39 11.82 -19.20
N ILE A 82 -4.16 12.69 -18.21
CA ILE A 82 -4.64 12.44 -16.85
C ILE A 82 -5.92 13.24 -16.60
N LYS A 83 -6.94 12.57 -16.04
CA LYS A 83 -8.21 13.17 -15.65
C LYS A 83 -8.35 13.14 -14.14
N PRO A 84 -8.30 14.30 -13.46
CA PRO A 84 -8.40 14.32 -12.00
C PRO A 84 -9.74 13.78 -11.51
N ASP A 85 -9.69 13.02 -10.42
CA ASP A 85 -10.85 12.48 -9.72
C ASP A 85 -11.25 13.43 -8.58
N PRO A 86 -12.35 14.22 -8.75
CA PRO A 86 -12.73 15.23 -7.76
C PRO A 86 -13.09 14.66 -6.38
N ALA A 87 -13.50 13.38 -6.29
CA ALA A 87 -13.78 12.73 -5.02
C ALA A 87 -12.53 12.59 -4.14
N THR A 88 -11.34 12.60 -4.75
CA THR A 88 -10.06 12.48 -4.04
C THR A 88 -9.47 13.83 -3.61
N PHE A 89 -10.13 14.95 -3.94
CA PHE A 89 -9.59 16.28 -3.64
C PHE A 89 -9.38 16.50 -2.14
N ARG A 90 -8.19 16.94 -1.79
CA ARG A 90 -7.78 17.32 -0.44
C ARG A 90 -6.93 18.59 -0.47
N VAL A 91 -6.97 19.37 0.59
CA VAL A 91 -6.09 20.54 0.73
C VAL A 91 -5.02 20.22 1.76
N PHE A 92 -3.76 20.50 1.42
CA PHE A 92 -2.67 20.32 2.38
C PHE A 92 -2.87 21.17 3.63
N PRO A 93 -2.53 20.67 4.82
CA PRO A 93 -2.86 21.32 6.10
C PRO A 93 -1.92 22.49 6.45
N TRP A 94 -0.99 22.83 5.58
CA TRP A 94 -0.05 23.96 5.76
C TRP A 94 -0.25 25.03 4.70
N THR A 95 0.38 26.18 4.94
CA THR A 95 0.48 27.27 3.99
C THR A 95 1.94 27.46 3.58
N TYR A 96 2.12 27.86 2.34
CA TYR A 96 3.43 28.26 1.84
C TYR A 96 3.58 29.79 1.94
N ARG A 97 4.83 30.24 2.14
CA ARG A 97 5.19 31.67 2.08
C ARG A 97 6.23 31.83 1.00
N GLY A 98 5.92 32.69 0.03
CA GLY A 98 6.86 33.07 -1.05
C GLY A 98 7.95 34.03 -0.59
N PHE A 99 8.88 34.33 -1.49
CA PHE A 99 9.94 35.32 -1.24
C PHE A 99 9.40 36.76 -1.03
N ALA A 100 8.26 37.11 -1.66
CA ALA A 100 7.52 38.30 -1.28
C ALA A 100 6.77 37.98 0.01
N GLU A 101 7.04 38.69 1.09
CA GLU A 101 6.45 38.47 2.42
C GLU A 101 4.91 38.38 2.40
N GLU A 102 4.29 38.89 1.33
CA GLU A 102 2.85 38.96 1.11
C GLU A 102 2.26 37.72 0.42
N ALA A 103 3.09 36.85 -0.20
CA ALA A 103 2.63 35.68 -0.95
C ALA A 103 2.39 34.48 -0.04
N VAL A 104 1.21 34.42 0.59
CA VAL A 104 0.75 33.24 1.33
C VAL A 104 -0.24 32.48 0.46
N TRP A 105 0.03 31.17 0.25
CA TRP A 105 -0.79 30.33 -0.60
C TRP A 105 -0.91 28.89 -0.07
N ARG A 106 -1.92 28.19 -0.55
CA ARG A 106 -2.19 26.76 -0.28
C ARG A 106 -2.12 25.96 -1.56
N GLU A 107 -1.97 24.66 -1.39
CA GLU A 107 -1.95 23.66 -2.46
C GLU A 107 -3.03 22.62 -2.19
N GLY A 108 -3.80 22.28 -3.23
CA GLY A 108 -4.68 21.13 -3.23
C GLY A 108 -4.00 19.89 -3.84
N LEU A 109 -4.54 18.72 -3.57
CA LEU A 109 -4.08 17.44 -4.12
C LEU A 109 -5.28 16.67 -4.65
N MET A 110 -5.14 16.03 -5.81
CA MET A 110 -6.09 15.05 -6.35
C MET A 110 -5.34 13.90 -7.00
N PHE A 111 -5.90 12.69 -6.93
CA PHE A 111 -5.49 11.60 -7.80
C PHE A 111 -6.14 11.74 -9.17
N GLY A 112 -5.46 11.24 -10.20
CA GLY A 112 -5.99 11.24 -11.56
C GLY A 112 -6.02 9.84 -12.15
N ASP A 113 -7.01 9.59 -13.00
CA ASP A 113 -7.10 8.42 -13.86
C ASP A 113 -6.35 8.69 -15.15
N ILE A 114 -5.53 7.74 -15.58
CA ILE A 114 -4.73 7.88 -16.79
C ILE A 114 -5.48 7.29 -17.98
N LEU A 115 -5.56 8.06 -19.05
CA LEU A 115 -6.26 7.74 -20.28
C LEU A 115 -5.32 7.81 -21.48
N THR A 116 -5.62 7.03 -22.50
CA THR A 116 -5.01 7.22 -23.83
C THR A 116 -5.54 8.52 -24.47
N PRO A 117 -4.90 9.03 -25.54
CA PRO A 117 -5.42 10.19 -26.29
C PRO A 117 -6.85 10.02 -26.80
N GLU A 118 -7.29 8.79 -27.04
CA GLU A 118 -8.66 8.45 -27.47
C GLU A 118 -9.65 8.41 -26.30
N GLY A 119 -9.21 8.71 -25.06
CA GLY A 119 -10.05 8.74 -23.87
C GLY A 119 -10.36 7.37 -23.26
N LYS A 120 -9.63 6.32 -23.64
CA LYS A 120 -9.75 4.99 -23.01
C LYS A 120 -8.84 4.89 -21.78
N PRO A 121 -9.23 4.13 -20.75
CA PRO A 121 -8.32 3.84 -19.64
C PRO A 121 -6.99 3.26 -20.13
N TYR A 122 -5.89 3.77 -19.57
CA TYR A 122 -4.56 3.28 -19.90
C TYR A 122 -4.26 1.98 -19.12
N GLU A 123 -3.88 0.93 -19.84
CA GLU A 123 -3.66 -0.40 -19.26
C GLU A 123 -2.41 -0.48 -18.34
N GLY A 124 -1.52 0.50 -18.42
CA GLY A 124 -0.36 0.65 -17.53
C GLY A 124 -0.66 1.40 -16.23
N ASP A 125 -1.88 1.91 -16.03
CA ASP A 125 -2.28 2.60 -14.81
C ASP A 125 -2.62 1.62 -13.69
N SER A 126 -1.78 1.58 -12.65
CA SER A 126 -1.98 0.72 -11.48
C SER A 126 -3.31 1.01 -10.75
N ARG A 127 -3.74 2.28 -10.70
CA ARG A 127 -5.02 2.68 -10.09
C ARG A 127 -6.21 2.13 -10.88
N TYR A 128 -6.11 2.14 -12.21
CA TYR A 128 -7.11 1.53 -13.09
C TYR A 128 -7.20 0.01 -12.89
N ILE A 129 -6.08 -0.69 -12.70
CA ILE A 129 -6.09 -2.15 -12.42
C ILE A 129 -6.92 -2.46 -11.16
N LEU A 130 -6.74 -1.69 -10.09
CA LEU A 130 -7.54 -1.87 -8.89
C LEU A 130 -9.04 -1.56 -9.15
N LYS A 131 -9.36 -0.46 -9.84
CA LYS A 131 -10.74 -0.13 -10.24
C LYS A 131 -11.39 -1.27 -11.03
N ARG A 132 -10.66 -1.85 -11.98
CA ARG A 132 -11.12 -2.99 -12.78
C ARG A 132 -11.40 -4.22 -11.92
N THR A 133 -10.53 -4.52 -10.96
CA THR A 133 -10.70 -5.64 -10.02
C THR A 133 -11.94 -5.43 -9.14
N LEU A 134 -12.16 -4.22 -8.63
CA LEU A 134 -13.36 -3.90 -7.82
C LEU A 134 -14.65 -3.99 -8.66
N ALA A 135 -14.60 -3.55 -9.91
CA ALA A 135 -15.73 -3.70 -10.84
C ALA A 135 -16.03 -5.18 -11.17
N MET A 136 -15.01 -6.03 -11.28
CA MET A 136 -15.16 -7.48 -11.41
C MET A 136 -15.81 -8.08 -10.15
N ALA A 137 -15.35 -7.72 -8.95
CA ALA A 137 -15.94 -8.19 -7.70
C ALA A 137 -17.43 -7.88 -7.62
N ARG A 138 -17.82 -6.68 -8.04
CA ARG A 138 -19.24 -6.27 -8.08
C ARG A 138 -20.04 -7.05 -9.13
N ARG A 139 -19.51 -7.18 -10.32
CA ARG A 139 -20.23 -7.81 -11.45
C ARG A 139 -20.39 -9.32 -11.28
N GLU A 140 -19.34 -10.03 -10.81
CA GLU A 140 -19.27 -11.49 -10.85
C GLU A 140 -19.59 -12.14 -9.51
N PHE A 141 -19.39 -11.42 -8.41
CA PHE A 141 -19.55 -11.95 -7.05
C PHE A 141 -20.63 -11.22 -6.23
N ASP A 142 -21.26 -10.18 -6.82
CA ASP A 142 -22.25 -9.36 -6.11
C ASP A 142 -21.70 -8.77 -4.79
N ILE A 143 -20.44 -8.28 -4.86
CA ILE A 143 -19.73 -7.63 -3.77
C ILE A 143 -19.70 -6.14 -4.06
N ASP A 144 -20.37 -5.33 -3.24
CA ASP A 144 -20.47 -3.89 -3.45
C ASP A 144 -19.20 -3.15 -3.08
N ASP A 145 -18.51 -3.63 -2.04
CA ASP A 145 -17.36 -2.97 -1.47
C ASP A 145 -16.38 -3.99 -0.87
N ILE A 146 -15.10 -3.74 -1.03
CA ILE A 146 -14.01 -4.43 -0.33
C ILE A 146 -13.37 -3.40 0.57
N LYS A 147 -13.38 -3.65 1.89
CA LYS A 147 -12.76 -2.76 2.86
C LYS A 147 -11.41 -3.28 3.31
N CYS A 148 -10.47 -2.35 3.40
CA CYS A 148 -9.09 -2.62 3.81
C CYS A 148 -8.64 -1.67 4.92
N GLY A 149 -7.75 -2.19 5.78
CA GLY A 149 -6.96 -1.44 6.75
C GLY A 149 -5.54 -1.98 6.72
N PRO A 150 -4.61 -1.33 5.99
CA PRO A 150 -3.21 -1.70 6.02
C PRO A 150 -2.51 -1.06 7.22
N GLU A 151 -1.66 -1.83 7.88
CA GLU A 151 -0.72 -1.41 8.92
C GLU A 151 0.62 -1.13 8.24
N LEU A 152 0.94 0.15 7.94
CA LEU A 152 2.17 0.52 7.24
C LEU A 152 3.27 0.86 8.24
N GLU A 153 4.12 -0.10 8.53
CA GLU A 153 5.30 0.10 9.37
C GLU A 153 6.40 0.88 8.62
N PHE A 154 7.15 1.70 9.34
CA PHE A 154 8.24 2.50 8.79
C PHE A 154 9.35 2.73 9.80
N PHE A 155 10.54 3.07 9.30
CA PHE A 155 11.68 3.45 10.13
C PHE A 155 11.93 4.95 10.08
N ILE A 156 12.42 5.50 11.20
CA ILE A 156 12.92 6.88 11.28
C ILE A 156 14.42 6.86 11.61
N PHE A 157 15.21 7.55 10.78
CA PHE A 157 16.64 7.66 10.90
C PHE A 157 17.08 9.14 10.89
N PRO A 158 18.31 9.46 11.34
CA PRO A 158 18.86 10.81 11.22
C PRO A 158 19.05 11.27 9.77
N ASP A 159 19.36 10.35 8.85
CA ASP A 159 19.64 10.65 7.45
C ASP A 159 19.27 9.48 6.51
N ASP A 160 19.36 9.73 5.20
CA ASP A 160 19.04 8.80 4.12
C ASP A 160 20.22 7.90 3.67
N ARG A 161 21.33 7.87 4.43
CA ARG A 161 22.55 7.19 4.03
C ARG A 161 22.88 5.99 4.89
N THR A 162 22.59 6.10 6.18
CA THR A 162 22.96 5.08 7.16
C THR A 162 21.77 4.73 8.03
N PRO A 163 21.31 3.46 8.03
CA PRO A 163 20.17 3.04 8.84
C PRO A 163 20.58 2.89 10.32
N ARG A 164 20.87 4.01 10.99
CA ARG A 164 21.22 4.07 12.39
C ARG A 164 20.03 4.63 13.19
N PRO A 165 19.32 3.78 13.93
CA PRO A 165 18.25 4.25 14.82
C PRO A 165 18.82 5.12 15.94
N THR A 166 18.00 6.04 16.43
CA THR A 166 18.33 6.95 17.56
C THR A 166 17.69 6.50 18.87
N ASP A 167 16.93 5.42 18.85
CA ASP A 167 16.30 4.81 20.02
C ASP A 167 16.50 3.29 20.03
N GLU A 168 16.14 2.70 21.17
CA GLU A 168 16.09 1.25 21.33
C GLU A 168 14.74 0.70 20.88
N GLY A 169 14.72 -0.56 20.40
CA GLY A 169 13.51 -1.25 20.01
C GLY A 169 12.68 -1.70 21.20
N GLY A 170 11.42 -1.95 20.93
CA GLY A 170 10.50 -2.50 21.91
C GLY A 170 9.06 -2.14 21.59
N TYR A 171 8.24 -3.16 21.54
CA TYR A 171 6.81 -3.00 21.30
C TYR A 171 6.18 -2.07 22.35
N PHE A 172 5.52 -1.00 21.90
CA PHE A 172 4.96 0.06 22.77
C PHE A 172 5.99 0.82 23.63
N PHE A 173 7.27 0.78 23.27
CA PHE A 173 8.28 1.53 23.98
C PHE A 173 8.01 3.05 23.86
N SER A 174 8.08 3.77 24.98
CA SER A 174 7.95 5.23 25.03
C SER A 174 9.27 5.92 24.68
N GLY A 175 9.83 5.53 23.52
CA GLY A 175 11.12 6.04 23.04
C GLY A 175 11.00 7.37 22.31
N CYS A 176 11.99 7.65 21.47
CA CYS A 176 12.08 8.84 20.66
C CYS A 176 10.97 8.91 19.59
N HIS A 177 10.79 10.09 19.02
CA HIS A 177 9.93 10.37 17.85
C HIS A 177 8.42 10.16 18.03
N GLY A 178 7.92 10.02 19.28
CA GLY A 178 6.48 9.99 19.54
C GLY A 178 5.77 11.28 19.12
N GLU A 179 6.43 12.42 19.25
CA GLU A 179 5.93 13.73 18.76
C GLU A 179 5.82 13.77 17.22
N VAL A 180 6.74 13.15 16.50
CA VAL A 180 6.69 13.05 15.03
C VAL A 180 5.45 12.26 14.60
N ARG A 181 5.19 11.08 15.22
CA ARG A 181 3.99 10.28 14.94
C ARG A 181 2.70 11.07 15.21
N LYS A 182 2.65 11.79 16.35
CA LYS A 182 1.47 12.63 16.69
C LYS A 182 1.27 13.77 15.72
N GLU A 183 2.33 14.42 15.25
CA GLU A 183 2.20 15.48 14.24
C GLU A 183 1.73 14.91 12.90
N ILE A 184 2.23 13.74 12.48
CA ILE A 184 1.73 13.03 11.30
C ILE A 184 0.21 12.82 11.41
N GLN A 185 -0.26 12.25 12.52
CA GLN A 185 -1.69 12.01 12.74
C GLN A 185 -2.52 13.30 12.71
N LEU A 186 -2.06 14.36 13.39
CA LEU A 186 -2.74 15.65 13.40
C LEU A 186 -2.89 16.24 12.00
N LEU A 187 -1.85 16.12 11.17
CA LEU A 187 -1.87 16.62 9.80
C LEU A 187 -2.74 15.75 8.89
N LEU A 188 -2.72 14.42 9.07
CA LEU A 188 -3.63 13.51 8.37
C LEU A 188 -5.10 13.80 8.70
N HIS A 189 -5.42 14.00 9.99
CA HIS A 189 -6.79 14.34 10.42
C HIS A 189 -7.28 15.65 9.78
N ARG A 190 -6.41 16.64 9.64
CA ARG A 190 -6.75 17.88 8.94
C ARG A 190 -7.03 17.67 7.45
N MET A 191 -6.55 16.61 6.86
CA MET A 191 -6.84 16.16 5.49
C MET A 191 -8.00 15.17 5.42
N GLY A 192 -8.67 14.87 6.56
CA GLY A 192 -9.78 13.92 6.64
C GLY A 192 -9.37 12.46 6.55
N ILE A 193 -8.14 12.16 6.94
CA ILE A 193 -7.63 10.79 7.04
C ILE A 193 -7.61 10.43 8.52
N GLU A 194 -8.46 9.48 8.90
CA GLU A 194 -8.58 9.04 10.28
C GLU A 194 -7.54 7.96 10.60
N THR A 195 -6.97 8.04 11.80
CA THR A 195 -6.04 7.06 12.37
C THR A 195 -6.62 6.49 13.65
N GLU A 196 -6.27 5.24 13.99
CA GLU A 196 -6.77 4.59 15.22
C GLU A 196 -5.81 4.83 16.39
N TYR A 197 -4.54 4.48 16.25
CA TYR A 197 -3.50 4.72 17.25
C TYR A 197 -2.10 4.69 16.60
N ASP A 198 -1.07 5.01 17.40
CA ASP A 198 0.33 4.95 17.00
C ASP A 198 1.16 4.27 18.09
N HIS A 199 2.19 3.58 17.68
CA HIS A 199 3.14 2.97 18.62
C HIS A 199 4.55 2.81 18.03
N HIS A 200 5.49 2.53 18.94
CA HIS A 200 6.82 2.05 18.61
C HIS A 200 6.77 0.56 18.34
N GLU A 201 7.44 0.11 17.28
CA GLU A 201 7.54 -1.28 16.89
C GLU A 201 8.70 -2.03 17.58
N ALA A 202 8.85 -3.33 17.26
CA ALA A 202 9.84 -4.19 17.90
C ALA A 202 11.29 -3.83 17.55
N ALA A 203 11.56 -3.36 16.34
CA ALA A 203 12.91 -2.98 15.92
C ALA A 203 13.28 -1.56 16.37
N ASN A 204 14.56 -1.28 16.56
CA ASN A 204 15.05 0.06 16.87
C ASN A 204 14.69 1.04 15.75
N GLY A 205 14.11 2.17 16.11
CA GLY A 205 13.68 3.21 15.17
C GLY A 205 12.51 2.84 14.27
N GLN A 206 11.78 1.77 14.59
CA GLN A 206 10.61 1.32 13.85
C GLN A 206 9.32 1.82 14.49
N HIS A 207 8.40 2.29 13.66
CA HIS A 207 7.15 2.93 14.08
C HIS A 207 5.98 2.46 13.22
N GLU A 208 4.78 2.58 13.80
CA GLU A 208 3.52 2.30 13.12
C GLU A 208 2.46 3.35 13.50
N ILE A 209 1.60 3.64 12.55
CA ILE A 209 0.39 4.44 12.73
C ILE A 209 -0.73 3.73 11.98
N ASP A 210 -1.73 3.25 12.70
CA ASP A 210 -2.84 2.51 12.13
C ASP A 210 -3.85 3.45 11.49
N LEU A 211 -4.18 3.17 10.25
CA LEU A 211 -5.21 3.88 9.50
C LEU A 211 -6.57 3.24 9.76
N ALA A 212 -7.60 4.06 9.97
CA ALA A 212 -8.97 3.56 10.00
C ALA A 212 -9.33 2.95 8.64
N PHE A 213 -10.00 1.79 8.64
CA PHE A 213 -10.32 1.05 7.42
C PHE A 213 -11.25 1.84 6.47
N LEU A 214 -11.00 1.75 5.17
CA LEU A 214 -11.76 2.40 4.10
C LEU A 214 -12.11 1.41 2.99
N SER A 215 -12.93 1.85 2.03
CA SER A 215 -13.07 1.18 0.73
C SER A 215 -11.73 1.09 0.03
N ALA A 216 -11.48 -0.01 -0.67
CA ALA A 216 -10.14 -0.38 -1.12
C ALA A 216 -9.45 0.67 -2.00
N LEU A 217 -10.18 1.34 -2.91
CA LEU A 217 -9.60 2.40 -3.74
C LEU A 217 -9.23 3.62 -2.90
N ASP A 218 -10.12 4.06 -2.02
CA ASP A 218 -9.88 5.19 -1.11
C ASP A 218 -8.72 4.89 -0.16
N MET A 219 -8.59 3.62 0.27
CA MET A 219 -7.48 3.20 1.10
C MET A 219 -6.14 3.20 0.35
N ALA A 220 -6.13 2.75 -0.92
CA ALA A 220 -4.90 2.79 -1.72
C ALA A 220 -4.42 4.23 -1.95
N ASP A 221 -5.34 5.14 -2.31
CA ASP A 221 -5.06 6.59 -2.44
C ASP A 221 -4.58 7.16 -1.08
N THR A 222 -5.24 6.79 0.03
CA THR A 222 -4.88 7.23 1.39
C THR A 222 -3.50 6.74 1.81
N ALA A 223 -3.13 5.49 1.51
CA ALA A 223 -1.80 4.96 1.82
C ALA A 223 -0.68 5.67 1.04
N MET A 224 -0.95 6.12 -0.19
CA MET A 224 -0.02 6.96 -0.94
C MET A 224 0.19 8.32 -0.26
N ILE A 225 -0.89 8.97 0.19
CA ILE A 225 -0.82 10.21 0.97
C ILE A 225 -0.08 9.97 2.29
N PHE A 226 -0.38 8.88 2.98
CA PHE A 226 0.26 8.50 4.24
C PHE A 226 1.78 8.39 4.10
N ARG A 227 2.27 7.64 3.10
CA ARG A 227 3.72 7.54 2.83
C ARG A 227 4.35 8.91 2.57
N TYR A 228 3.68 9.76 1.79
CA TYR A 228 4.15 11.13 1.55
C TYR A 228 4.21 11.94 2.83
N MET A 229 3.15 11.90 3.67
CA MET A 229 3.05 12.65 4.90
C MET A 229 4.11 12.22 5.93
N VAL A 230 4.32 10.92 6.11
CA VAL A 230 5.35 10.37 7.00
C VAL A 230 6.74 10.91 6.61
N LYS A 231 7.11 10.78 5.34
CA LYS A 231 8.40 11.29 4.83
C LYS A 231 8.51 12.82 4.94
N LYS A 232 7.43 13.54 4.66
CA LYS A 232 7.41 15.02 4.72
C LYS A 232 7.58 15.52 6.15
N VAL A 233 6.83 14.97 7.10
CA VAL A 233 6.90 15.39 8.51
C VAL A 233 8.24 15.01 9.13
N ALA A 234 8.75 13.81 8.89
CA ALA A 234 10.09 13.43 9.36
C ALA A 234 11.15 14.45 8.90
N ARG A 235 11.12 14.87 7.62
CA ARG A 235 12.03 15.90 7.11
C ARG A 235 11.86 17.26 7.79
N MET A 236 10.64 17.63 8.16
CA MET A 236 10.40 18.90 8.91
C MET A 236 11.05 18.86 10.30
N HIS A 237 11.21 17.68 10.90
CA HIS A 237 11.94 17.45 12.15
C HIS A 237 13.44 17.22 11.95
N GLY A 238 13.98 17.37 10.73
CA GLY A 238 15.38 17.09 10.44
C GLY A 238 15.74 15.59 10.45
N LEU A 239 14.75 14.72 10.26
CA LEU A 239 14.86 13.28 10.27
C LEU A 239 14.51 12.71 8.89
N TYR A 240 14.75 11.43 8.71
CA TYR A 240 14.45 10.69 7.51
C TYR A 240 13.58 9.46 7.81
N ALA A 241 12.44 9.36 7.14
CA ALA A 241 11.56 8.19 7.22
C ALA A 241 11.66 7.33 5.95
N THR A 242 11.66 6.00 6.13
CA THR A 242 11.70 5.04 5.03
C THR A 242 10.73 3.89 5.25
N PHE A 243 10.14 3.42 4.15
CA PHE A 243 9.32 2.22 4.08
C PHE A 243 10.11 1.01 3.54
N MET A 244 11.44 1.08 3.56
CA MET A 244 12.31 -0.04 3.17
C MET A 244 11.97 -1.29 4.00
N PRO A 245 11.68 -2.44 3.38
CA PRO A 245 11.19 -3.63 4.09
C PRO A 245 12.16 -4.16 5.14
N LYS A 246 13.47 -4.08 4.90
CA LYS A 246 14.51 -4.54 5.82
C LYS A 246 15.72 -3.63 5.75
N PRO A 247 15.76 -2.52 6.52
CA PRO A 247 16.93 -1.62 6.51
C PRO A 247 18.07 -2.10 7.40
N ILE A 248 17.79 -2.86 8.47
CA ILE A 248 18.76 -3.22 9.51
C ILE A 248 18.88 -4.74 9.62
N ASN A 249 20.12 -5.24 9.58
CA ASN A 249 20.42 -6.64 9.84
C ASN A 249 20.17 -7.01 11.30
N GLY A 250 19.65 -8.23 11.54
CA GLY A 250 19.45 -8.74 12.90
C GLY A 250 18.26 -8.16 13.67
N GLN A 251 17.44 -7.31 13.02
CA GLN A 251 16.22 -6.74 13.61
C GLN A 251 14.98 -7.08 12.78
N ASN A 252 13.77 -6.82 13.27
CA ASN A 252 12.55 -6.95 12.50
C ASN A 252 12.57 -5.99 11.30
N GLY A 253 11.83 -6.32 10.25
CA GLY A 253 11.61 -5.45 9.10
C GLY A 253 10.19 -4.93 9.07
N SER A 254 9.92 -3.93 8.21
CA SER A 254 8.61 -3.31 8.07
C SER A 254 7.66 -4.17 7.26
N GLY A 255 6.51 -4.49 7.85
CA GLY A 255 5.37 -5.13 7.23
C GLY A 255 4.31 -4.12 6.79
N MET A 256 3.43 -4.60 5.93
CA MET A 256 2.14 -3.98 5.67
C MET A 256 1.09 -5.07 5.81
N HIS A 257 0.67 -5.32 7.04
CA HIS A 257 -0.39 -6.29 7.28
C HIS A 257 -1.71 -5.70 6.76
N VAL A 258 -2.43 -6.45 5.91
CA VAL A 258 -3.64 -5.93 5.28
C VAL A 258 -4.86 -6.63 5.83
N HIS A 259 -5.62 -5.92 6.66
CA HIS A 259 -6.95 -6.32 7.09
C HIS A 259 -7.93 -6.19 5.94
N GLN A 260 -8.75 -7.21 5.70
CA GLN A 260 -9.67 -7.29 4.56
C GLN A 260 -11.03 -7.83 4.98
N SER A 261 -12.08 -7.28 4.38
CA SER A 261 -13.45 -7.79 4.50
C SER A 261 -14.28 -7.44 3.26
N LEU A 262 -15.23 -8.31 2.91
CA LEU A 262 -16.15 -8.14 1.78
C LEU A 262 -17.51 -7.67 2.25
N TRP A 263 -18.15 -6.79 1.47
CA TRP A 263 -19.41 -6.14 1.87
C TRP A 263 -20.42 -6.16 0.75
N ARG A 264 -21.70 -6.33 1.16
CA ARG A 264 -22.86 -6.20 0.30
C ARG A 264 -23.97 -5.48 1.05
N GLU A 265 -24.57 -4.44 0.46
CA GLU A 265 -25.63 -3.64 1.06
C GLU A 265 -25.34 -3.20 2.51
N GLY A 266 -24.09 -2.80 2.76
CA GLY A 266 -23.63 -2.37 4.07
C GLY A 266 -23.45 -3.48 5.12
N LYS A 267 -23.56 -4.76 4.74
CA LYS A 267 -23.34 -5.93 5.59
C LYS A 267 -21.99 -6.57 5.31
N ASN A 268 -21.28 -6.94 6.35
CA ASN A 268 -20.03 -7.70 6.27
C ASN A 268 -20.37 -9.16 5.92
N LEU A 269 -19.82 -9.66 4.80
CA LEU A 269 -20.06 -11.02 4.31
C LEU A 269 -19.19 -12.08 5.00
N PHE A 270 -18.24 -11.68 5.85
CA PHE A 270 -17.32 -12.61 6.50
C PHE A 270 -17.85 -13.22 7.79
N PHE A 271 -18.88 -12.62 8.40
CA PHE A 271 -19.39 -13.07 9.68
C PHE A 271 -20.37 -14.24 9.56
N ASP A 272 -20.20 -15.25 10.42
CA ASP A 272 -21.13 -16.36 10.65
C ASP A 272 -21.15 -16.70 12.14
N PRO A 273 -22.32 -16.52 12.84
CA PRO A 273 -22.42 -16.76 14.27
C PRO A 273 -22.27 -18.23 14.69
N ASP A 274 -22.46 -19.17 13.79
CA ASP A 274 -22.48 -20.60 14.09
C ASP A 274 -21.12 -21.29 13.89
N HIS A 275 -20.22 -20.67 13.11
CA HIS A 275 -18.89 -21.21 12.87
C HIS A 275 -17.92 -20.95 14.06
N PRO A 276 -17.05 -21.90 14.44
CA PRO A 276 -16.12 -21.72 15.58
C PRO A 276 -15.27 -20.45 15.52
N TYR A 277 -14.79 -20.07 14.33
CA TYR A 277 -14.00 -18.86 14.10
C TYR A 277 -14.85 -17.66 13.67
N ARG A 278 -16.17 -17.76 13.74
CA ARG A 278 -17.15 -16.75 13.28
C ARG A 278 -16.96 -16.37 11.81
N LEU A 279 -16.44 -17.28 10.98
CA LEU A 279 -16.20 -17.07 9.56
C LEU A 279 -17.29 -17.73 8.71
N SER A 280 -17.91 -16.96 7.84
CA SER A 280 -18.86 -17.47 6.84
C SER A 280 -18.16 -18.39 5.81
N GLU A 281 -18.93 -19.10 5.01
CA GLU A 281 -18.40 -19.86 3.88
C GLU A 281 -17.64 -18.97 2.91
N THR A 282 -18.18 -17.77 2.61
CA THR A 282 -17.52 -16.76 1.78
C THR A 282 -16.15 -16.38 2.33
N ALA A 283 -16.03 -16.12 3.64
CA ALA A 283 -14.76 -15.80 4.28
C ALA A 283 -13.77 -16.96 4.20
N ARG A 284 -14.23 -18.18 4.45
CA ARG A 284 -13.37 -19.39 4.38
C ARG A 284 -12.84 -19.63 2.98
N ASN A 285 -13.69 -19.56 1.97
CA ASN A 285 -13.28 -19.74 0.58
C ASN A 285 -12.33 -18.62 0.12
N TYR A 286 -12.60 -17.37 0.51
CA TYR A 286 -11.72 -16.24 0.24
C TYR A 286 -10.33 -16.43 0.85
N LEU A 287 -10.27 -16.82 2.13
CA LEU A 287 -9.03 -17.12 2.83
C LEU A 287 -8.27 -18.28 2.17
N ALA A 288 -8.98 -19.36 1.80
CA ALA A 288 -8.40 -20.49 1.09
C ALA A 288 -7.78 -20.08 -0.26
N GLY A 289 -8.46 -19.21 -1.02
CA GLY A 289 -7.94 -18.65 -2.26
C GLY A 289 -6.64 -17.85 -2.07
N LEU A 290 -6.57 -17.01 -1.05
CA LEU A 290 -5.34 -16.31 -0.69
C LEU A 290 -4.19 -17.28 -0.36
N MET A 291 -4.47 -18.40 0.32
CA MET A 291 -3.46 -19.41 0.63
C MET A 291 -3.05 -20.20 -0.62
N ALA A 292 -3.99 -20.55 -1.47
CA ALA A 292 -3.72 -21.29 -2.71
C ALA A 292 -2.77 -20.51 -3.63
N HIS A 293 -3.02 -19.21 -3.80
CA HIS A 293 -2.29 -18.30 -4.67
C HIS A 293 -1.18 -17.49 -3.97
N ALA A 294 -0.87 -17.81 -2.69
CA ALA A 294 0.10 -17.05 -1.89
C ALA A 294 1.45 -16.84 -2.59
N ARG A 295 1.96 -17.85 -3.26
CA ARG A 295 3.23 -17.79 -3.97
C ARG A 295 3.16 -17.00 -5.28
N GLU A 296 2.01 -17.00 -5.92
CA GLU A 296 1.78 -16.28 -7.18
C GLU A 296 1.69 -14.77 -6.97
N ILE A 297 1.01 -14.32 -5.90
CA ILE A 297 0.88 -12.90 -5.56
C ILE A 297 2.14 -12.33 -4.90
N SER A 298 3.08 -13.18 -4.48
CA SER A 298 4.23 -12.77 -3.66
C SER A 298 5.10 -11.71 -4.35
N ALA A 299 5.38 -11.84 -5.66
CA ALA A 299 6.20 -10.87 -6.39
C ALA A 299 5.56 -9.47 -6.45
N VAL A 300 4.23 -9.38 -6.36
CA VAL A 300 3.49 -8.10 -6.36
C VAL A 300 3.40 -7.51 -4.95
N CYS A 301 3.16 -8.35 -3.94
CA CYS A 301 3.05 -7.94 -2.54
C CYS A 301 4.41 -7.67 -1.88
N ASN A 302 5.48 -8.26 -2.41
CA ASN A 302 6.87 -8.20 -1.92
C ASN A 302 7.80 -7.99 -3.12
N GLN A 303 7.71 -6.79 -3.69
CA GLN A 303 8.21 -6.55 -5.04
C GLN A 303 9.72 -6.24 -5.14
N TRP A 304 10.44 -6.10 -4.02
CA TRP A 304 11.84 -5.70 -3.98
C TRP A 304 12.75 -6.88 -3.58
N THR A 305 13.99 -6.89 -4.03
CA THR A 305 14.98 -7.88 -3.52
C THR A 305 15.06 -7.80 -1.99
N ASN A 306 14.98 -6.61 -1.43
CA ASN A 306 14.98 -6.35 0.00
C ASN A 306 13.74 -6.88 0.73
N SER A 307 12.59 -7.04 0.06
CA SER A 307 11.37 -7.62 0.65
C SER A 307 11.63 -9.02 1.22
N TYR A 308 12.45 -9.83 0.55
CA TYR A 308 12.77 -11.20 0.95
C TYR A 308 13.85 -11.28 2.05
N LYS A 309 14.48 -10.16 2.39
CA LYS A 309 15.31 -10.03 3.60
C LYS A 309 14.46 -9.88 4.86
N ARG A 310 13.20 -9.42 4.70
CA ARG A 310 12.19 -9.39 5.77
C ARG A 310 11.54 -10.76 5.97
N LEU A 311 11.19 -11.46 4.90
CA LEU A 311 10.47 -12.75 4.93
C LEU A 311 11.40 -13.90 5.35
N ILE A 312 11.93 -13.83 6.56
CA ILE A 312 12.83 -14.81 7.15
C ILE A 312 12.35 -15.23 8.55
N GLU A 313 12.66 -16.46 8.94
CA GLU A 313 12.27 -16.99 10.25
C GLU A 313 12.85 -16.21 11.41
N GLY A 314 12.05 -16.04 12.47
CA GLY A 314 12.50 -15.43 13.72
C GLY A 314 12.34 -13.93 13.84
N TYR A 315 11.77 -13.25 12.84
CA TYR A 315 11.59 -11.79 12.79
C TYR A 315 10.14 -11.35 12.57
N GLU A 316 9.18 -12.07 13.13
CA GLU A 316 7.74 -11.75 13.10
C GLU A 316 7.14 -11.56 11.68
N ALA A 317 7.82 -12.04 10.65
CA ALA A 317 7.35 -12.03 9.28
C ALA A 317 6.92 -13.44 8.86
N PRO A 318 5.84 -13.59 8.10
CA PRO A 318 5.37 -14.92 7.69
C PRO A 318 6.30 -15.52 6.64
N VAL A 319 6.70 -16.76 6.86
CA VAL A 319 7.44 -17.57 5.88
C VAL A 319 6.56 -18.74 5.40
N TYR A 320 5.68 -19.20 6.26
CA TYR A 320 4.86 -20.39 6.10
C TYR A 320 3.43 -20.05 5.70
N ILE A 321 2.92 -20.65 4.65
CA ILE A 321 1.55 -20.49 4.17
C ILE A 321 0.63 -21.34 5.05
N ALA A 322 0.14 -20.71 6.11
CA ALA A 322 -0.80 -21.25 7.06
C ALA A 322 -1.71 -20.14 7.57
N TRP A 323 -2.81 -20.50 8.20
CA TRP A 323 -3.68 -19.53 8.88
C TRP A 323 -3.95 -19.95 10.33
N GLY A 324 -4.29 -18.98 11.16
CA GLY A 324 -4.66 -19.20 12.55
C GLY A 324 -5.21 -17.94 13.20
N GLN A 325 -5.76 -18.07 14.41
CA GLN A 325 -6.32 -16.94 15.15
C GLN A 325 -5.27 -16.30 16.07
N ARG A 326 -4.44 -17.12 16.72
CA ARG A 326 -3.44 -16.69 17.71
C ARG A 326 -2.00 -16.84 17.26
N ASN A 327 -1.78 -17.17 16.00
CA ASN A 327 -0.46 -17.47 15.46
C ASN A 327 0.10 -16.31 14.65
N ARG A 328 1.02 -15.54 15.21
CA ARG A 328 1.72 -14.43 14.52
C ARG A 328 2.73 -14.90 13.47
N SER A 329 3.09 -16.19 13.43
CA SER A 329 3.96 -16.74 12.38
C SER A 329 3.19 -17.20 11.14
N ALA A 330 1.85 -17.16 11.18
CA ALA A 330 0.99 -17.56 10.08
C ALA A 330 0.96 -16.49 8.96
N TYR A 331 0.76 -16.93 7.72
CA TYR A 331 0.57 -16.07 6.55
C TYR A 331 -0.71 -15.24 6.65
N ILE A 332 -1.80 -15.86 7.19
CA ILE A 332 -3.06 -15.17 7.44
C ILE A 332 -3.44 -15.35 8.90
N ARG A 333 -3.73 -14.23 9.56
CA ARG A 333 -4.33 -14.22 10.90
C ARG A 333 -5.81 -13.86 10.80
N VAL A 334 -6.64 -14.54 11.57
CA VAL A 334 -8.04 -14.20 11.78
C VAL A 334 -8.17 -13.54 13.15
N PRO A 335 -8.35 -12.22 13.25
CA PRO A 335 -8.52 -11.56 14.55
C PRO A 335 -9.68 -12.15 15.35
N GLU A 336 -9.51 -12.23 16.67
CA GLU A 336 -10.53 -12.81 17.55
C GLU A 336 -11.80 -11.96 17.55
N TYR A 337 -12.95 -12.62 17.39
CA TYR A 337 -14.26 -11.96 17.39
C TYR A 337 -14.57 -11.38 18.78
N GLN A 338 -15.07 -10.17 18.80
CA GLN A 338 -15.62 -9.54 20.00
C GLN A 338 -17.15 -9.49 19.91
N PRO A 339 -17.87 -9.94 20.95
CA PRO A 339 -19.34 -9.93 20.96
C PRO A 339 -19.93 -8.56 20.62
N GLY A 340 -20.88 -8.54 19.67
CA GLY A 340 -21.53 -7.31 19.20
C GLY A 340 -20.74 -6.53 18.14
N LYS A 341 -19.61 -7.07 17.67
CA LYS A 341 -18.78 -6.44 16.62
C LYS A 341 -18.71 -7.27 15.34
N GLU A 342 -19.84 -7.74 14.85
CA GLU A 342 -19.96 -8.54 13.62
C GLU A 342 -19.38 -7.80 12.42
N ARG A 343 -19.56 -6.50 12.37
CA ARG A 343 -19.02 -5.63 11.30
C ARG A 343 -17.49 -5.59 11.26
N ALA A 344 -16.82 -5.94 12.36
CA ALA A 344 -15.36 -5.95 12.47
C ALA A 344 -14.73 -7.31 12.09
N THR A 345 -15.54 -8.31 11.68
CA THR A 345 -15.03 -9.61 11.22
C THR A 345 -14.18 -9.41 9.97
N ARG A 346 -12.92 -9.86 10.01
CA ARG A 346 -11.93 -9.65 8.96
C ARG A 346 -10.86 -10.72 8.99
N ILE A 347 -10.08 -10.78 7.94
CA ILE A 347 -8.82 -11.53 7.89
C ILE A 347 -7.67 -10.52 7.78
N GLU A 348 -6.49 -10.93 8.18
CA GLU A 348 -5.26 -10.15 8.11
C GLU A 348 -4.22 -10.92 7.30
N LEU A 349 -3.89 -10.44 6.12
CA LEU A 349 -2.81 -10.96 5.30
C LEU A 349 -1.50 -10.29 5.72
N ARG A 350 -0.50 -11.08 6.17
CA ARG A 350 0.68 -10.57 6.86
C ARG A 350 1.95 -10.47 6.01
N SER A 351 1.95 -11.03 4.80
CA SER A 351 3.17 -11.02 3.97
C SER A 351 3.50 -9.71 3.29
N PRO A 352 2.56 -8.87 2.82
CA PRO A 352 2.92 -7.66 2.11
C PRO A 352 3.84 -6.75 2.90
N ASP A 353 4.64 -5.94 2.20
CA ASP A 353 5.45 -4.90 2.80
C ASP A 353 5.07 -3.50 2.30
N PRO A 354 5.37 -2.42 3.08
CA PRO A 354 4.88 -1.09 2.79
C PRO A 354 5.55 -0.42 1.59
N ALA A 355 6.53 -1.07 0.96
CA ALA A 355 7.22 -0.58 -0.24
C ALA A 355 6.59 -1.09 -1.54
N CYS A 356 5.60 -1.97 -1.48
CA CYS A 356 4.94 -2.49 -2.68
C CYS A 356 4.06 -1.43 -3.37
N ASN A 357 3.73 -1.67 -4.65
CA ASN A 357 2.66 -0.94 -5.32
C ASN A 357 1.32 -1.36 -4.71
N ILE A 358 0.74 -0.51 -3.88
CA ILE A 358 -0.45 -0.85 -3.09
C ILE A 358 -1.68 -1.16 -3.97
N TYR A 359 -1.83 -0.48 -5.11
CA TYR A 359 -2.94 -0.73 -6.03
C TYR A 359 -2.84 -2.13 -6.63
N LEU A 360 -1.65 -2.51 -7.09
CA LEU A 360 -1.40 -3.84 -7.66
C LEU A 360 -1.46 -4.93 -6.58
N ALA A 361 -0.92 -4.66 -5.39
CA ALA A 361 -0.98 -5.59 -4.26
C ALA A 361 -2.43 -5.86 -3.86
N PHE A 362 -3.27 -4.83 -3.75
CA PHE A 362 -4.70 -4.99 -3.47
C PHE A 362 -5.41 -5.76 -4.58
N ALA A 363 -5.18 -5.41 -5.84
CA ALA A 363 -5.77 -6.13 -6.97
C ALA A 363 -5.39 -7.62 -6.95
N ALA A 364 -4.13 -7.95 -6.74
CA ALA A 364 -3.64 -9.34 -6.68
C ALA A 364 -4.24 -10.11 -5.49
N MET A 365 -4.29 -9.50 -4.29
CA MET A 365 -4.90 -10.11 -3.11
C MET A 365 -6.38 -10.38 -3.32
N PHE A 366 -7.13 -9.40 -3.83
CA PHE A 366 -8.58 -9.55 -4.03
C PHE A 366 -8.87 -10.60 -5.09
N THR A 367 -8.17 -10.59 -6.21
CA THR A 367 -8.36 -11.61 -7.25
C THR A 367 -8.05 -13.01 -6.73
N ALA A 368 -6.99 -13.19 -5.93
CA ALA A 368 -6.67 -14.46 -5.31
C ALA A 368 -7.78 -14.94 -4.34
N GLY A 369 -8.29 -14.05 -3.49
CA GLY A 369 -9.39 -14.37 -2.59
C GLY A 369 -10.70 -14.67 -3.33
N LEU A 370 -11.03 -13.88 -4.37
CA LEU A 370 -12.23 -14.08 -5.19
C LEU A 370 -12.15 -15.38 -6.01
N ALA A 371 -10.97 -15.77 -6.48
CA ALA A 371 -10.76 -17.07 -7.11
C ALA A 371 -11.12 -18.20 -6.16
N GLY A 372 -10.74 -18.12 -4.88
CA GLY A 372 -11.14 -19.10 -3.86
C GLY A 372 -12.66 -19.20 -3.67
N ILE A 373 -13.37 -18.08 -3.73
CA ILE A 373 -14.86 -18.07 -3.68
C ILE A 373 -15.43 -18.74 -4.93
N ARG A 374 -14.95 -18.39 -6.13
CA ARG A 374 -15.40 -18.95 -7.40
C ARG A 374 -15.21 -20.47 -7.44
N ASP A 375 -14.04 -20.92 -7.04
CA ASP A 375 -13.62 -22.32 -7.14
C ASP A 375 -14.04 -23.17 -5.92
N LYS A 376 -14.64 -22.52 -4.91
CA LYS A 376 -15.01 -23.12 -3.62
C LYS A 376 -13.83 -23.83 -2.97
N GLU A 377 -12.68 -23.16 -2.98
CA GLU A 377 -11.41 -23.69 -2.49
C GLU A 377 -11.55 -24.18 -1.05
N PRO A 378 -11.18 -25.43 -0.73
CA PRO A 378 -11.28 -25.94 0.63
C PRO A 378 -10.25 -25.29 1.53
N LEU A 379 -10.70 -24.76 2.68
CA LEU A 379 -9.80 -24.17 3.67
C LEU A 379 -9.11 -25.27 4.48
N PRO A 380 -7.77 -25.35 4.51
CA PRO A 380 -7.04 -26.25 5.40
C PRO A 380 -7.31 -25.98 6.88
N ASP A 381 -7.01 -26.97 7.74
CA ASP A 381 -7.12 -26.79 9.18
C ASP A 381 -6.23 -25.63 9.68
N PRO A 382 -6.68 -24.89 10.70
CA PRO A 382 -5.88 -23.81 11.28
C PRO A 382 -4.65 -24.34 12.02
N VAL A 383 -3.59 -23.54 12.02
CA VAL A 383 -2.35 -23.83 12.74
C VAL A 383 -2.18 -22.82 13.86
N GLU A 384 -2.55 -23.19 15.09
CA GLU A 384 -2.52 -22.30 16.26
C GLU A 384 -1.19 -22.32 17.02
N GLU A 385 -0.31 -23.26 16.73
CA GLU A 385 1.02 -23.35 17.33
C GLU A 385 2.08 -22.61 16.51
N ASN A 386 3.16 -22.24 17.18
CA ASN A 386 4.29 -21.57 16.52
C ASN A 386 4.96 -22.50 15.50
N ILE A 387 4.80 -22.20 14.21
CA ILE A 387 5.28 -23.02 13.11
C ILE A 387 6.82 -23.15 13.10
N TYR A 388 7.55 -22.15 13.55
CA TYR A 388 9.02 -22.19 13.65
C TYR A 388 9.54 -23.24 14.63
N ARG A 389 8.72 -23.64 15.59
CA ARG A 389 9.04 -24.70 16.58
C ARG A 389 8.49 -26.06 16.19
N MET A 390 7.78 -26.13 15.09
CA MET A 390 7.15 -27.37 14.60
C MET A 390 8.18 -28.27 13.93
N SER A 391 8.14 -29.58 14.21
CA SER A 391 9.01 -30.53 13.50
C SER A 391 8.64 -30.64 12.02
N ASN A 392 9.64 -30.93 11.17
CA ASN A 392 9.43 -31.10 9.73
C ASN A 392 8.35 -32.16 9.40
N SER A 393 8.23 -33.22 10.22
CA SER A 393 7.18 -34.22 10.06
C SER A 393 5.78 -33.69 10.30
N ARG A 394 5.61 -32.78 11.26
CA ARG A 394 4.34 -32.10 11.52
C ARG A 394 4.02 -31.07 10.44
N GLN A 395 5.00 -30.28 10.01
CA GLN A 395 4.82 -29.34 8.89
C GLN A 395 4.36 -30.08 7.62
N LYS A 396 4.97 -31.24 7.30
CA LYS A 396 4.55 -32.08 6.18
C LYS A 396 3.13 -32.64 6.36
N LYS A 397 2.75 -33.04 7.59
CA LYS A 397 1.40 -33.53 7.88
C LYS A 397 0.32 -32.48 7.64
N HIS A 398 0.63 -31.21 7.92
CA HIS A 398 -0.26 -30.06 7.68
C HIS A 398 -0.10 -29.48 6.27
N GLU A 399 0.70 -30.11 5.39
CA GLU A 399 0.97 -29.65 4.02
C GLU A 399 1.43 -28.17 3.94
N ILE A 400 2.13 -27.70 4.97
CA ILE A 400 2.56 -26.31 5.07
C ILE A 400 3.63 -26.03 4.02
N ARG A 401 3.28 -25.18 3.04
CA ARG A 401 4.20 -24.66 2.03
C ARG A 401 4.86 -23.39 2.52
N THR A 402 5.99 -23.02 1.91
CA THR A 402 6.67 -21.74 2.18
C THR A 402 6.40 -20.71 1.08
N LEU A 403 6.47 -19.43 1.44
CA LEU A 403 6.58 -18.34 0.46
C LEU A 403 7.87 -18.50 -0.37
N PRO A 404 7.99 -17.82 -1.52
CA PRO A 404 9.25 -17.78 -2.26
C PRO A 404 10.39 -17.24 -1.38
N ARG A 405 11.58 -17.79 -1.55
CA ARG A 405 12.77 -17.45 -0.73
C ARG A 405 13.41 -16.13 -1.14
N ASP A 406 13.22 -15.72 -2.41
CA ASP A 406 13.82 -14.53 -3.03
C ASP A 406 12.95 -14.01 -4.18
N LEU A 407 13.27 -12.83 -4.67
CA LEU A 407 12.53 -12.20 -5.78
C LEU A 407 12.62 -13.01 -7.07
N GLU A 408 13.75 -13.67 -7.35
CA GLU A 408 13.92 -14.50 -8.56
C GLU A 408 12.94 -15.67 -8.58
N GLU A 409 12.80 -16.38 -7.45
CA GLU A 409 11.83 -17.46 -7.31
C GLU A 409 10.39 -16.94 -7.45
N ALA A 410 10.09 -15.81 -6.82
CA ALA A 410 8.76 -15.19 -6.89
C ALA A 410 8.37 -14.79 -8.31
N LEU A 411 9.28 -14.14 -9.05
CA LEU A 411 9.06 -13.77 -10.45
C LEU A 411 8.87 -14.99 -11.36
N ARG A 412 9.65 -16.05 -11.14
CA ARG A 412 9.54 -17.31 -11.89
C ARG A 412 8.18 -17.99 -11.69
N ILE A 413 7.59 -17.85 -10.50
CA ILE A 413 6.24 -18.35 -10.19
C ILE A 413 5.18 -17.43 -10.82
N MET A 414 5.30 -16.12 -10.62
CA MET A 414 4.41 -15.12 -11.19
C MET A 414 4.32 -15.23 -12.71
N GLU A 415 5.45 -15.42 -13.39
CA GLU A 415 5.52 -15.54 -14.86
C GLU A 415 4.64 -16.67 -15.43
N LYS A 416 4.40 -17.70 -14.63
CA LYS A 416 3.55 -18.86 -14.98
C LYS A 416 2.12 -18.72 -14.49
N SER A 417 1.83 -17.68 -13.74
CA SER A 417 0.51 -17.47 -13.13
C SER A 417 -0.46 -16.85 -14.13
N GLY A 418 -1.46 -17.62 -14.54
CA GLY A 418 -2.58 -17.10 -15.32
C GLY A 418 -3.39 -16.08 -14.52
N LEU A 419 -3.55 -16.29 -13.20
CA LEU A 419 -4.28 -15.39 -12.31
C LEU A 419 -3.65 -13.99 -12.29
N ILE A 420 -2.35 -13.88 -12.10
CA ILE A 420 -1.69 -12.57 -12.03
C ILE A 420 -1.63 -11.91 -13.40
N ARG A 421 -1.40 -12.69 -14.49
CA ARG A 421 -1.44 -12.15 -15.85
C ARG A 421 -2.81 -11.55 -16.18
N GLU A 422 -3.89 -12.23 -15.85
CA GLU A 422 -5.26 -11.73 -16.03
C GLU A 422 -5.54 -10.49 -15.16
N THR A 423 -5.10 -10.53 -13.88
CA THR A 423 -5.28 -9.43 -12.94
C THR A 423 -4.61 -8.15 -13.42
N LEU A 424 -3.35 -8.22 -13.82
CA LEU A 424 -2.56 -7.05 -14.23
C LEU A 424 -2.86 -6.63 -15.67
N GLY A 425 -3.26 -7.57 -16.54
CA GLY A 425 -3.30 -7.38 -17.99
C GLY A 425 -1.91 -7.50 -18.62
N GLU A 426 -1.85 -7.83 -19.91
CA GLU A 426 -0.57 -8.14 -20.60
C GLU A 426 0.43 -6.98 -20.51
N HIS A 427 0.01 -5.75 -20.76
CA HIS A 427 0.88 -4.57 -20.79
C HIS A 427 1.59 -4.37 -19.45
N LEU A 428 0.80 -4.26 -18.36
CA LEU A 428 1.36 -4.01 -17.02
C LEU A 428 2.11 -5.22 -16.48
N PHE A 429 1.65 -6.45 -16.78
CA PHE A 429 2.33 -7.68 -16.39
C PHE A 429 3.74 -7.76 -16.99
N ASP A 430 3.89 -7.53 -18.29
CA ASP A 430 5.17 -7.58 -18.97
C ASP A 430 6.09 -6.42 -18.54
N GLY A 431 5.54 -5.21 -18.38
CA GLY A 431 6.26 -4.05 -17.85
C GLY A 431 6.78 -4.28 -16.42
N PHE A 432 5.96 -4.86 -15.55
CA PHE A 432 6.36 -5.21 -14.18
C PHE A 432 7.49 -6.24 -14.18
N LEU A 433 7.36 -7.33 -14.95
CA LEU A 433 8.41 -8.34 -15.07
C LEU A 433 9.72 -7.74 -15.60
N ALA A 434 9.66 -6.88 -16.62
CA ALA A 434 10.84 -6.23 -17.18
C ALA A 434 11.57 -5.37 -16.13
N ASN A 435 10.81 -4.56 -15.36
CA ASN A 435 11.36 -3.75 -14.27
C ASN A 435 12.04 -4.61 -13.20
N LYS A 436 11.39 -5.69 -12.77
CA LYS A 436 11.93 -6.56 -11.71
C LYS A 436 13.12 -7.41 -12.18
N ARG A 437 13.15 -7.84 -13.43
CA ARG A 437 14.32 -8.51 -14.01
C ARG A 437 15.53 -7.57 -14.11
N ARG A 438 15.29 -6.30 -14.46
CA ARG A 438 16.35 -5.29 -14.43
C ARG A 438 16.89 -5.09 -13.01
N GLU A 439 16.03 -4.95 -12.01
CA GLU A 439 16.43 -4.85 -10.60
C GLU A 439 17.28 -6.04 -10.16
N LEU A 440 16.88 -7.27 -10.51
CA LEU A 440 17.66 -8.48 -10.20
C LEU A 440 19.03 -8.46 -10.86
N ALA A 441 19.13 -8.03 -12.11
CA ALA A 441 20.40 -7.92 -12.82
C ALA A 441 21.30 -6.86 -12.16
N GLU A 442 20.77 -5.72 -11.78
CA GLU A 442 21.49 -4.67 -11.07
C GLU A 442 21.95 -5.17 -9.68
N TYR A 443 21.08 -5.89 -8.96
CA TYR A 443 21.43 -6.51 -7.68
C TYR A 443 22.59 -7.51 -7.85
N ALA A 444 22.51 -8.44 -8.78
CA ALA A 444 23.53 -9.46 -9.03
C ALA A 444 24.89 -8.85 -9.42
N ASN A 445 24.90 -7.75 -10.17
CA ASN A 445 26.12 -7.04 -10.54
C ASN A 445 26.81 -6.34 -9.35
N ASN A 446 26.05 -5.94 -8.33
CA ASN A 446 26.55 -5.21 -7.17
C ASN A 446 26.76 -6.08 -5.92
N VAL A 447 26.09 -7.24 -5.86
CA VAL A 447 26.14 -8.20 -4.75
C VAL A 447 26.47 -9.58 -5.34
N PRO A 448 27.75 -9.83 -5.67
CA PRO A 448 28.15 -11.10 -6.28
C PRO A 448 28.05 -12.25 -5.27
N GLY A 449 27.68 -13.43 -5.78
CA GLY A 449 27.53 -14.65 -4.99
C GLY A 449 26.09 -15.15 -4.91
N GLU A 450 25.87 -16.16 -4.07
CA GLU A 450 24.52 -16.65 -3.82
C GLU A 450 23.70 -15.62 -3.02
N TYR A 451 22.37 -15.63 -3.22
CA TYR A 451 21.47 -14.77 -2.46
C TYR A 451 21.64 -15.01 -0.96
N ASP A 452 22.03 -13.96 -0.24
CA ASP A 452 22.14 -13.95 1.21
C ASP A 452 20.91 -13.29 1.84
N LYS A 453 20.52 -13.76 3.01
CA LYS A 453 19.44 -13.16 3.83
C LYS A 453 19.86 -11.88 4.58
N GLN A 454 21.13 -11.51 4.50
CA GLN A 454 21.65 -10.26 5.05
C GLN A 454 21.38 -9.10 4.10
N VAL A 455 21.09 -7.94 4.67
CA VAL A 455 20.99 -6.69 3.92
C VAL A 455 22.38 -6.25 3.49
N SER A 456 22.57 -6.03 2.21
CA SER A 456 23.85 -5.60 1.64
C SER A 456 23.99 -4.07 1.66
N ASP A 457 25.22 -3.58 1.60
CA ASP A 457 25.50 -2.14 1.44
C ASP A 457 24.88 -1.57 0.15
N TYR A 458 24.77 -2.40 -0.88
CA TYR A 458 24.09 -2.01 -2.12
C TYR A 458 22.62 -1.72 -1.87
N GLU A 459 21.90 -2.60 -1.17
CA GLU A 459 20.48 -2.41 -0.85
C GLU A 459 20.26 -1.14 -0.03
N VAL A 460 21.13 -0.88 0.96
CA VAL A 460 21.05 0.36 1.75
C VAL A 460 21.18 1.57 0.84
N ARG A 461 22.19 1.63 -0.02
CA ARG A 461 22.41 2.76 -0.94
C ARG A 461 21.31 2.92 -1.98
N ALA A 462 20.76 1.80 -2.48
CA ALA A 462 19.79 1.82 -3.56
C ALA A 462 18.36 2.06 -3.06
N TYR A 463 17.99 1.51 -1.90
CA TYR A 463 16.60 1.51 -1.43
C TYR A 463 16.32 2.48 -0.30
N LEU A 464 17.26 2.71 0.63
CA LEU A 464 17.02 3.59 1.78
C LEU A 464 16.61 5.02 1.36
N PRO A 465 17.27 5.70 0.40
CA PRO A 465 16.87 7.05 -0.02
C PRO A 465 15.59 7.08 -0.86
N PHE A 466 15.19 5.92 -1.37
CA PHE A 466 14.12 5.81 -2.35
C PHE A 466 12.81 5.30 -1.75
N LEU A 467 12.82 4.24 -0.94
CA LEU A 467 11.68 3.63 -0.30
C LEU A 467 11.41 4.27 1.06
#